data_169ee5bdd4c621feb9378d95c6c1630d
#
_entry.id   169ee5bdd4c621feb9378d95c6c1630d
#
_cell.length_a   1.000
_cell.length_b   1.000
_cell.length_c   1.000
_cell.angle_alpha   90.00
_cell.angle_beta   90.00
_cell.angle_gamma   90.00
#
_symmetry.space_group_name_H-M   'P 1'
#
loop_
_entity.id
_entity.type
_entity.pdbx_description
1 polymer ?
#
loop_
_entity_poly.entity_id
_entity_poly.type
_entity_poly.pdbx_seq_one_letter_code
_entity_poly.pdbx_strand_id
1 'polypeptide(L)'
;MTIKIKEGFLLRKVAGDHVVVPVGEAGKVFHGMIRLNDTGAFLWEQCRKETTKEQVLQAMAEKYEVDESVAADDLDRFLQQLRNAEILEETNE
;
A
#
# COMPACT_ATOMS: atom_id res chain seq x y z
N MET A 1 -5.93 -6.87 14.22
CA MET A 1 -4.69 -6.53 13.52
C MET A 1 -4.90 -5.31 12.65
N THR A 2 -4.07 -4.32 12.79
CA THR A 2 -4.14 -3.09 11.99
C THR A 2 -2.93 -2.98 11.09
N ILE A 3 -3.09 -2.27 9.98
CA ILE A 3 -2.04 -2.00 9.03
C ILE A 3 -2.00 -0.51 8.72
N LYS A 4 -0.81 0.00 8.46
CA LYS A 4 -0.60 1.39 8.11
C LYS A 4 0.75 1.52 7.40
N ILE A 5 0.82 2.40 6.42
CA ILE A 5 2.08 2.74 5.77
C ILE A 5 2.88 3.66 6.69
N LYS A 6 4.16 3.37 6.87
CA LYS A 6 5.04 4.21 7.68
C LYS A 6 5.10 5.63 7.12
N GLU A 7 5.28 6.60 8.01
CA GLU A 7 5.45 7.98 7.60
C GLU A 7 6.77 8.16 6.85
N GLY A 8 6.83 9.17 6.00
CA GLY A 8 8.04 9.46 5.24
C GLY A 8 8.00 8.96 3.81
N PHE A 9 6.86 8.48 3.35
CA PHE A 9 6.70 7.99 1.98
C PHE A 9 5.50 8.65 1.31
N LEU A 10 5.67 9.02 0.05
CA LEU A 10 4.61 9.61 -0.74
C LEU A 10 4.41 8.82 -2.03
N LEU A 11 3.19 8.79 -2.50
CA LEU A 11 2.87 8.24 -3.81
C LEU A 11 2.82 9.40 -4.80
N ARG A 12 3.59 9.28 -5.88
CA ARG A 12 3.63 10.29 -6.93
C ARG A 12 3.33 9.66 -8.27
N LYS A 13 2.71 10.42 -9.14
CA LYS A 13 2.47 9.99 -10.52
C LYS A 13 3.52 10.65 -11.40
N VAL A 14 4.37 9.82 -12.04
CA VAL A 14 5.46 10.29 -12.88
C VAL A 14 5.33 9.62 -14.24
N ALA A 15 5.09 10.42 -15.28
CA ALA A 15 4.95 9.92 -16.66
C ALA A 15 3.94 8.78 -16.79
N GLY A 16 2.83 8.87 -16.04
CA GLY A 16 1.78 7.85 -16.07
C GLY A 16 1.97 6.70 -15.09
N ASP A 17 3.13 6.60 -14.46
CA ASP A 17 3.40 5.55 -13.47
C ASP A 17 3.17 6.06 -12.06
N HIS A 18 2.68 5.17 -11.18
CA HIS A 18 2.58 5.45 -9.75
C HIS A 18 3.87 5.00 -9.09
N VAL A 19 4.54 5.93 -8.42
CA VAL A 19 5.84 5.69 -7.82
C VAL A 19 5.84 6.10 -6.36
N VAL A 20 6.34 5.22 -5.49
CA VAL A 20 6.53 5.53 -4.07
C VAL A 20 7.91 6.15 -3.90
N VAL A 21 7.95 7.33 -3.29
CA VAL A 21 9.20 8.05 -3.04
C VAL A 21 9.35 8.35 -1.57
N PRO A 22 10.57 8.21 -1.02
CA PRO A 22 10.85 8.60 0.36
C PRO A 22 11.02 10.10 0.46
N VAL A 23 10.67 10.67 1.63
CA VAL A 23 10.88 12.08 1.91
C VAL A 23 11.55 12.22 3.27
N GLY A 24 12.35 13.28 3.45
CA GLY A 24 13.02 13.54 4.72
C GLY A 24 13.95 12.39 5.13
N GLU A 25 13.87 11.99 6.39
CA GLU A 25 14.74 10.95 6.95
C GLU A 25 14.60 9.60 6.27
N ALA A 26 13.42 9.31 5.70
CA ALA A 26 13.21 8.04 5.02
C ALA A 26 14.13 7.87 3.82
N GLY A 27 14.55 8.96 3.18
CA GLY A 27 15.47 8.92 2.05
C GLY A 27 16.87 8.44 2.43
N LYS A 28 17.21 8.44 3.71
CA LYS A 28 18.53 7.98 4.19
C LYS A 28 18.63 6.46 4.27
N VAL A 29 17.51 5.79 4.48
CA VAL A 29 17.49 4.34 4.69
C VAL A 29 16.78 3.57 3.57
N PHE A 30 15.94 4.24 2.81
CA PHE A 30 15.21 3.61 1.71
C PHE A 30 15.98 3.80 0.41
N HIS A 31 16.44 2.69 -0.15
CA HIS A 31 17.19 2.69 -1.40
C HIS A 31 16.38 1.94 -2.44
N GLY A 32 15.85 2.65 -3.41
CA GLY A 32 15.12 2.03 -4.48
C GLY A 32 13.83 2.77 -4.79
N MET A 33 13.04 2.17 -5.65
CA MET A 33 11.82 2.75 -6.14
C MET A 33 10.76 1.65 -6.22
N ILE A 34 9.59 1.92 -5.69
CA ILE A 34 8.47 1.00 -5.79
C ILE A 34 7.48 1.57 -6.78
N ARG A 35 7.14 0.77 -7.79
CA ARG A 35 6.11 1.14 -8.76
C ARG A 35 4.84 0.39 -8.42
N LEU A 36 3.72 1.08 -8.50
CA LEU A 36 2.41 0.50 -8.26
C LEU A 36 1.54 0.66 -9.49
N ASN A 37 0.72 -0.34 -9.76
CA ASN A 37 -0.33 -0.20 -10.77
C ASN A 37 -1.50 0.57 -10.15
N ASP A 38 -2.57 0.77 -10.91
CA ASP A 38 -3.72 1.54 -10.44
C ASP A 38 -4.36 0.92 -9.19
N THR A 39 -4.46 -0.41 -9.13
CA THR A 39 -4.98 -1.09 -7.95
C THR A 39 -4.07 -0.87 -6.75
N GLY A 40 -2.75 -0.98 -6.95
CA GLY A 40 -1.77 -0.71 -5.88
C GLY A 40 -1.86 0.72 -5.37
N ALA A 41 -2.07 1.68 -6.27
CA ALA A 41 -2.23 3.09 -5.87
C ALA A 41 -3.49 3.27 -5.02
N PHE A 42 -4.59 2.61 -5.38
CA PHE A 42 -5.80 2.63 -4.57
C PHE A 42 -5.55 2.05 -3.18
N LEU A 43 -4.88 0.91 -3.11
CA LEU A 43 -4.55 0.25 -1.84
C LEU A 43 -3.64 1.12 -0.99
N TRP A 44 -2.68 1.81 -1.61
CA TRP A 44 -1.82 2.76 -0.91
C TRP A 44 -2.64 3.82 -0.19
N GLU A 45 -3.62 4.42 -0.89
CA GLU A 45 -4.47 5.45 -0.30
C GLU A 45 -5.29 4.90 0.87
N GLN A 46 -5.74 3.66 0.79
CA GLN A 46 -6.49 3.02 1.89
C GLN A 46 -5.60 2.80 3.12
N CYS A 47 -4.31 2.54 2.91
CA CYS A 47 -3.38 2.21 3.99
C CYS A 47 -2.60 3.41 4.53
N ARG A 48 -2.84 4.60 4.04
CA ARG A 48 -2.19 5.81 4.56
C ARG A 48 -2.58 6.09 6.00
N LYS A 49 -3.79 5.70 6.38
CA LYS A 49 -4.28 5.78 7.75
C LYS A 49 -4.40 4.37 8.29
N GLU A 50 -4.30 4.23 9.59
CA GLU A 50 -4.49 2.94 10.23
C GLU A 50 -5.82 2.33 9.82
N THR A 51 -5.76 1.08 9.35
CA THR A 51 -6.93 0.37 8.85
C THR A 51 -6.76 -1.12 9.11
N THR A 52 -7.69 -1.92 8.61
CA THR A 52 -7.62 -3.38 8.71
C THR A 52 -7.76 -3.98 7.31
N LYS A 53 -7.32 -5.24 7.16
CA LYS A 53 -7.48 -5.95 5.89
C LYS A 53 -8.95 -6.02 5.50
N GLU A 54 -9.83 -6.26 6.47
CA GLU A 54 -11.27 -6.36 6.22
C GLU A 54 -11.83 -5.06 5.65
N GLN A 55 -11.43 -3.93 6.22
CA GLN A 55 -11.86 -2.62 5.75
C GLN A 55 -11.35 -2.34 4.34
N VAL A 56 -10.10 -2.72 4.07
CA VAL A 56 -9.52 -2.53 2.73
C VAL A 56 -10.22 -3.41 1.71
N LEU A 57 -10.48 -4.67 2.06
CA LEU A 57 -11.21 -5.59 1.17
C LEU A 57 -12.61 -5.05 0.86
N GLN A 58 -13.28 -4.49 1.85
CA GLN A 58 -14.60 -3.89 1.64
C GLN A 58 -14.52 -2.71 0.68
N ALA A 59 -13.51 -1.87 0.85
CA ALA A 59 -13.29 -0.72 -0.06
C ALA A 59 -13.00 -1.18 -1.48
N MET A 60 -12.24 -2.27 -1.64
CA MET A 60 -11.99 -2.85 -2.96
C MET A 60 -13.28 -3.37 -3.61
N ALA A 61 -14.12 -4.04 -2.82
CA ALA A 61 -15.38 -4.58 -3.32
C ALA A 61 -16.33 -3.47 -3.78
N GLU A 62 -16.27 -2.32 -3.12
CA GLU A 62 -17.09 -1.17 -3.49
C GLU A 62 -16.59 -0.48 -4.75
N LYS A 63 -15.27 -0.47 -4.96
CA LYS A 63 -14.68 0.22 -6.11
C LYS A 63 -14.59 -0.67 -7.35
N TYR A 64 -14.29 -1.95 -7.17
CA TYR A 64 -14.06 -2.89 -8.27
C TYR A 64 -15.06 -4.03 -8.21
N GLU A 65 -15.49 -4.48 -9.38
CA GLU A 65 -16.36 -5.65 -9.47
C GLU A 65 -15.50 -6.89 -9.66
N VAL A 66 -14.83 -7.32 -8.58
CA VAL A 66 -13.95 -8.48 -8.60
C VAL A 66 -14.35 -9.47 -7.52
N ASP A 67 -14.01 -10.74 -7.72
CA ASP A 67 -14.24 -11.77 -6.71
C ASP A 67 -13.42 -11.45 -5.47
N GLU A 68 -13.95 -11.82 -4.30
CA GLU A 68 -13.28 -11.61 -3.03
C GLU A 68 -11.90 -12.26 -3.00
N SER A 69 -11.77 -13.45 -3.61
CA SER A 69 -10.47 -14.14 -3.66
C SER A 69 -9.44 -13.37 -4.47
N VAL A 70 -9.85 -12.73 -5.56
CA VAL A 70 -8.95 -11.91 -6.37
C VAL A 70 -8.54 -10.67 -5.60
N ALA A 71 -9.49 -10.02 -4.92
CA ALA A 71 -9.19 -8.85 -4.11
C ALA A 71 -8.22 -9.20 -2.97
N ALA A 72 -8.43 -10.33 -2.31
CA ALA A 72 -7.56 -10.77 -1.23
C ALA A 72 -6.14 -11.06 -1.73
N ASP A 73 -6.00 -11.69 -2.89
CA ASP A 73 -4.70 -11.96 -3.48
C ASP A 73 -3.96 -10.66 -3.83
N ASP A 74 -4.66 -9.70 -4.42
CA ASP A 74 -4.07 -8.42 -4.77
C ASP A 74 -3.61 -7.68 -3.53
N LEU A 75 -4.43 -7.69 -2.49
CA LEU A 75 -4.07 -7.04 -1.23
C LEU A 75 -2.85 -7.71 -0.59
N ASP A 76 -2.82 -9.04 -0.55
CA ASP A 76 -1.71 -9.77 0.04
C ASP A 76 -0.40 -9.50 -0.69
N ARG A 77 -0.43 -9.43 -2.02
CA ARG A 77 0.76 -9.09 -2.81
C ARG A 77 1.22 -7.68 -2.53
N PHE A 78 0.29 -6.73 -2.44
CA PHE A 78 0.61 -5.35 -2.11
C PHE A 78 1.26 -5.25 -0.73
N LEU A 79 0.67 -5.88 0.28
CA LEU A 79 1.21 -5.85 1.63
C LEU A 79 2.60 -6.52 1.70
N GLN A 80 2.79 -7.61 0.96
CA GLN A 80 4.08 -8.27 0.92
C GLN A 80 5.15 -7.38 0.30
N GLN A 81 4.80 -6.64 -0.75
CA GLN A 81 5.70 -5.69 -1.36
C GLN A 81 6.13 -4.61 -0.36
N LEU A 82 5.18 -4.11 0.43
CA LEU A 82 5.48 -3.11 1.47
C LEU A 82 6.33 -3.70 2.60
N ARG A 83 6.06 -4.95 3.00
CA ARG A 83 6.88 -5.63 4.02
C ARG A 83 8.31 -5.80 3.54
N ASN A 84 8.50 -6.21 2.30
CA ASN A 84 9.83 -6.41 1.74
C ASN A 84 10.63 -5.11 1.69
N ALA A 85 9.94 -4.00 1.51
CA ALA A 85 10.56 -2.67 1.51
C ALA A 85 10.67 -2.06 2.90
N GLU A 86 10.13 -2.72 3.93
CA GLU A 86 10.13 -2.28 5.32
C GLU A 86 9.40 -0.96 5.54
N ILE A 87 8.31 -0.75 4.81
CA ILE A 87 7.51 0.48 4.92
C ILE A 87 6.09 0.23 5.42
N LEU A 88 5.82 -0.97 5.91
CA LEU A 88 4.51 -1.31 6.46
C LEU A 88 4.60 -1.46 7.98
N GLU A 89 3.66 -0.82 8.69
CA GLU A 89 3.46 -1.01 10.12
C GLU A 89 2.28 -1.97 10.32
N GLU A 90 2.48 -3.00 11.10
CA GLU A 90 1.45 -3.97 11.45
C GLU A 90 1.36 -4.07 12.96
N THR A 91 0.15 -3.96 13.49
CA THR A 91 -0.08 -4.06 14.93
C THR A 91 -1.10 -5.15 15.20
N ASN A 92 -0.71 -6.09 16.05
CA ASN A 92 -1.62 -7.15 16.54
C ASN A 92 -2.16 -6.74 17.90
N GLU A 93 -3.46 -6.78 18.01
CA GLU A 93 -4.13 -6.58 19.31
C GLU A 93 -5.05 -7.73 19.59
#